data_eab4be870c9958775acd88369c11c87c
#
_entry.id   eab4be870c9958775acd88369c11c87c
#
_cell.length_a   1.000
_cell.length_b   1.000
_cell.length_c   1.000
_cell.angle_alpha   90.00
_cell.angle_beta   90.00
_cell.angle_gamma   90.00
#
_symmetry.space_group_name_H-M   'P 1'
#
loop_
_entity.id
_entity.type
_entity.pdbx_description
1 polymer ?
#
loop_
_entity_poly.entity_id
_entity_poly.type
_entity_poly.pdbx_seq_one_letter_code
_entity_poly.pdbx_strand_id
1 'polypeptide(L)'
;LKTTDSLPGQFPYIRGTRTVNEWLTRQEILDGDLKKANETALEVLGKGVTSLGFKVQEPIYETVAALLEGIDITKVEINFNCCPGKALALTEALVKYIKEKGAEAKFRGSVDFNPLRPAFRHGKDVDVAAAVETAKALVAAVADVPGLRVLAVDSAMLSDSGAFIYQELGYAIAWGADWLTLLTDAGLAIDEVASRVKFNMGVSSNFFMELSKFRAARMLWAQIVEQYKPASLDCAKMLVHASTSRFNQTIYDAHVNLLRSQTETMSAALAGVDSITTTPFDVPYKTPDTFS
;
A
#
# COMPACT_ATOMS: atom_id res chain seq x y z
N LEU A 1 18.15 -11.09 22.61
CA LEU A 1 17.84 -10.03 21.66
C LEU A 1 17.37 -8.81 22.45
N LYS A 2 18.11 -7.69 22.39
CA LYS A 2 17.74 -6.42 23.03
C LYS A 2 16.62 -5.69 22.25
N THR A 3 15.63 -6.44 21.75
CA THR A 3 14.54 -5.89 20.91
C THR A 3 13.43 -5.25 21.73
N THR A 4 13.46 -5.39 23.05
CA THR A 4 12.46 -4.83 23.96
C THR A 4 12.79 -3.42 24.43
N ASP A 5 14.02 -2.95 24.21
CA ASP A 5 14.52 -1.70 24.78
C ASP A 5 14.17 -0.46 23.91
N SER A 6 13.78 -0.67 22.63
CA SER A 6 13.38 0.41 21.75
C SER A 6 11.94 0.86 22.01
N LEU A 7 11.71 2.18 22.02
CA LEU A 7 10.35 2.74 22.09
C LEU A 7 9.67 2.76 20.71
N PRO A 8 8.32 2.83 20.64
CA PRO A 8 7.62 3.08 19.39
C PRO A 8 8.14 4.34 18.70
N GLY A 9 8.30 4.27 17.38
CA GLY A 9 8.85 5.37 16.57
C GLY A 9 10.38 5.49 16.56
N GLN A 10 11.10 4.66 17.34
CA GLN A 10 12.57 4.64 17.34
C GLN A 10 13.10 3.57 16.40
N PHE A 11 14.21 3.90 15.72
CA PHE A 11 14.97 2.96 14.91
C PHE A 11 15.41 1.73 15.74
N PRO A 12 15.32 0.52 15.22
CA PRO A 12 14.92 0.09 13.87
C PRO A 12 13.41 -0.21 13.72
N TYR A 13 12.55 0.51 14.38
CA TYR A 13 11.08 0.54 14.24
C TYR A 13 10.36 -0.80 14.54
N ILE A 14 10.93 -1.65 15.37
CA ILE A 14 10.34 -2.96 15.73
C ILE A 14 8.93 -2.80 16.32
N ARG A 15 8.75 -1.76 17.16
CA ARG A 15 7.49 -1.48 17.85
C ARG A 15 6.57 -0.50 17.12
N GLY A 16 6.88 -0.19 15.85
CA GLY A 16 6.13 0.72 15.01
C GLY A 16 6.96 1.92 14.56
N THR A 17 6.55 2.53 13.47
CA THR A 17 7.15 3.74 12.89
C THR A 17 6.65 5.03 13.55
N ARG A 18 5.63 4.92 14.40
CA ARG A 18 4.95 6.02 15.10
C ARG A 18 4.93 5.81 16.62
N THR A 19 4.71 6.88 17.36
CA THR A 19 4.62 6.84 18.84
C THR A 19 3.24 6.37 19.34
N VAL A 20 2.22 6.43 18.48
CA VAL A 20 0.84 6.00 18.75
C VAL A 20 0.43 4.86 17.82
N ASN A 21 -0.45 3.99 18.28
CA ASN A 21 -0.96 2.87 17.47
C ASN A 21 -2.29 3.28 16.82
N GLU A 22 -2.21 4.15 15.82
CA GLU A 22 -3.33 4.52 14.96
C GLU A 22 -3.13 3.89 13.59
N TRP A 23 -4.20 3.40 12.98
CA TRP A 23 -4.21 2.90 11.61
C TRP A 23 -5.37 3.49 10.83
N LEU A 24 -5.23 3.53 9.50
CA LEU A 24 -6.29 3.97 8.62
C LEU A 24 -7.16 2.77 8.21
N THR A 25 -8.47 2.93 8.29
CA THR A 25 -9.43 1.97 7.72
C THR A 25 -9.59 2.27 6.25
N ARG A 26 -9.15 1.34 5.39
CA ARG A 26 -9.19 1.51 3.94
C ARG A 26 -10.34 0.72 3.34
N GLN A 27 -11.09 1.39 2.46
CA GLN A 27 -12.12 0.79 1.62
C GLN A 27 -11.70 0.86 0.15
N GLU A 28 -11.74 -0.30 -0.52
CA GLU A 28 -11.58 -0.37 -1.98
C GLU A 28 -12.92 -0.07 -2.66
N ILE A 29 -12.92 0.91 -3.56
CA ILE A 29 -14.10 1.31 -4.35
C ILE A 29 -14.00 0.59 -5.70
N LEU A 30 -14.93 -0.32 -5.94
CA LEU A 30 -14.90 -1.24 -7.08
C LEU A 30 -15.86 -0.86 -8.20
N ASP A 31 -16.65 0.20 -8.03
CA ASP A 31 -17.59 0.68 -9.06
C ASP A 31 -16.86 1.10 -10.33
N GLY A 32 -17.37 0.67 -11.48
CA GLY A 32 -16.79 1.02 -12.79
C GLY A 32 -17.25 2.37 -13.33
N ASP A 33 -18.37 2.87 -12.84
CA ASP A 33 -18.88 4.20 -13.16
C ASP A 33 -18.31 5.24 -12.19
N LEU A 34 -17.74 6.33 -12.72
CA LEU A 34 -17.02 7.33 -11.92
C LEU A 34 -17.92 8.07 -10.92
N LYS A 35 -19.13 8.40 -11.34
CA LYS A 35 -20.07 9.10 -10.47
C LYS A 35 -20.51 8.22 -9.31
N LYS A 36 -20.86 6.98 -9.61
CA LYS A 36 -21.24 5.99 -8.59
C LYS A 36 -20.08 5.68 -7.66
N ALA A 37 -18.85 5.57 -8.20
CA ALA A 37 -17.65 5.39 -7.38
C ALA A 37 -17.42 6.55 -6.41
N ASN A 38 -17.62 7.79 -6.84
CA ASN A 38 -17.54 8.96 -5.97
C ASN A 38 -18.67 8.97 -4.91
N GLU A 39 -19.91 8.68 -5.30
CA GLU A 39 -21.05 8.57 -4.35
C GLU A 39 -20.76 7.51 -3.27
N THR A 40 -20.30 6.32 -3.67
CA THR A 40 -19.90 5.25 -2.74
C THR A 40 -18.75 5.71 -1.83
N ALA A 41 -17.74 6.41 -2.38
CA ALA A 41 -16.63 6.93 -1.59
C ALA A 41 -17.08 7.92 -0.52
N LEU A 42 -17.95 8.85 -0.86
CA LEU A 42 -18.52 9.83 0.08
C LEU A 42 -19.37 9.13 1.17
N GLU A 43 -20.15 8.13 0.78
CA GLU A 43 -20.95 7.34 1.73
C GLU A 43 -20.07 6.63 2.76
N VAL A 44 -19.02 5.92 2.33
CA VAL A 44 -18.16 5.16 3.27
C VAL A 44 -17.31 6.09 4.15
N LEU A 45 -16.90 7.26 3.63
CA LEU A 45 -16.26 8.30 4.45
C LEU A 45 -17.19 8.79 5.57
N GLY A 46 -18.48 8.97 5.27
CA GLY A 46 -19.50 9.28 6.27
C GLY A 46 -19.69 8.19 7.33
N LYS A 47 -19.29 6.95 7.04
CA LYS A 47 -19.32 5.81 7.96
C LYS A 47 -18.01 5.59 8.74
N GLY A 48 -17.01 6.48 8.57
CA GLY A 48 -15.77 6.47 9.35
C GLY A 48 -14.57 5.83 8.65
N VAL A 49 -14.66 5.51 7.34
CA VAL A 49 -13.51 5.14 6.53
C VAL A 49 -12.55 6.34 6.42
N THR A 50 -11.25 6.10 6.49
CA THR A 50 -10.22 7.14 6.51
C THR A 50 -9.21 7.03 5.37
N SER A 51 -9.29 5.95 4.58
CA SER A 51 -8.46 5.70 3.41
C SER A 51 -9.30 5.10 2.29
N LEU A 52 -9.11 5.58 1.07
CA LEU A 52 -9.82 5.10 -0.11
C LEU A 52 -8.86 4.47 -1.10
N GLY A 53 -9.27 3.38 -1.74
CA GLY A 53 -8.59 2.75 -2.85
C GLY A 53 -9.46 2.77 -4.10
N PHE A 54 -8.90 3.24 -5.23
CA PHE A 54 -9.58 3.27 -6.52
C PHE A 54 -8.81 2.48 -7.57
N LYS A 55 -9.53 1.76 -8.42
CA LYS A 55 -8.97 1.13 -9.60
C LYS A 55 -9.29 1.98 -10.82
N VAL A 56 -8.26 2.58 -11.43
CA VAL A 56 -8.42 3.50 -12.56
C VAL A 56 -8.07 2.81 -13.88
N GLN A 57 -8.95 2.96 -14.88
CA GLN A 57 -8.73 2.46 -16.23
C GLN A 57 -8.22 3.56 -17.16
N GLU A 58 -8.74 4.78 -17.04
CA GLU A 58 -8.38 5.94 -17.84
C GLU A 58 -7.60 6.95 -16.97
N PRO A 59 -6.28 7.06 -17.16
CA PRO A 59 -5.41 7.86 -16.30
C PRO A 59 -5.38 9.33 -16.74
N ILE A 60 -6.53 9.99 -16.75
CA ILE A 60 -6.67 11.39 -17.14
C ILE A 60 -7.12 12.25 -15.96
N TYR A 61 -6.91 13.56 -16.08
CA TYR A 61 -7.23 14.51 -15.03
C TYR A 61 -8.73 14.48 -14.66
N GLU A 62 -9.61 14.40 -15.66
CA GLU A 62 -11.06 14.39 -15.50
C GLU A 62 -11.54 13.19 -14.66
N THR A 63 -10.88 12.03 -14.84
CA THR A 63 -11.15 10.83 -14.03
C THR A 63 -10.79 11.06 -12.57
N VAL A 64 -9.60 11.63 -12.31
CA VAL A 64 -9.16 11.95 -10.94
C VAL A 64 -10.10 12.98 -10.30
N ALA A 65 -10.43 14.05 -11.03
CA ALA A 65 -11.30 15.09 -10.54
C ALA A 65 -12.72 14.58 -10.20
N ALA A 66 -13.29 13.72 -11.06
CA ALA A 66 -14.59 13.11 -10.84
C ALA A 66 -14.62 12.17 -9.63
N LEU A 67 -13.59 11.33 -9.47
CA LEU A 67 -13.48 10.40 -8.33
C LEU A 67 -13.31 11.14 -7.00
N LEU A 68 -12.61 12.28 -6.99
CA LEU A 68 -12.26 13.01 -5.78
C LEU A 68 -13.18 14.23 -5.52
N GLU A 69 -14.26 14.39 -6.30
CA GLU A 69 -15.20 15.49 -6.09
C GLU A 69 -15.81 15.43 -4.68
N GLY A 70 -15.77 16.55 -3.95
CA GLY A 70 -16.31 16.65 -2.58
C GLY A 70 -15.47 15.98 -1.50
N ILE A 71 -14.35 15.32 -1.82
CA ILE A 71 -13.47 14.66 -0.86
C ILE A 71 -12.36 15.62 -0.41
N ASP A 72 -12.18 15.77 0.90
CA ASP A 72 -11.07 16.52 1.48
C ASP A 72 -9.79 15.67 1.45
N ILE A 73 -8.99 15.81 0.39
CA ILE A 73 -7.75 15.06 0.16
C ILE A 73 -6.62 15.43 1.14
N THR A 74 -6.82 16.39 2.03
CA THR A 74 -5.86 16.72 3.09
C THR A 74 -6.08 15.88 4.36
N LYS A 75 -7.25 15.23 4.47
CA LYS A 75 -7.64 14.40 5.63
C LYS A 75 -7.75 12.93 5.30
N VAL A 76 -8.17 12.61 4.08
CA VAL A 76 -8.37 11.23 3.60
C VAL A 76 -7.14 10.76 2.85
N GLU A 77 -6.66 9.55 3.15
CA GLU A 77 -5.62 8.90 2.36
C GLU A 77 -6.22 8.36 1.06
N ILE A 78 -5.61 8.71 -0.08
CA ILE A 78 -6.11 8.35 -1.41
C ILE A 78 -5.11 7.45 -2.12
N ASN A 79 -5.57 6.28 -2.53
CA ASN A 79 -4.73 5.29 -3.19
C ASN A 79 -5.31 4.88 -4.54
N PHE A 80 -4.44 4.83 -5.55
CA PHE A 80 -4.83 4.43 -6.89
C PHE A 80 -4.08 3.19 -7.34
N ASN A 81 -4.79 2.32 -8.03
CA ASN A 81 -4.26 1.13 -8.68
C ASN A 81 -4.63 1.16 -10.17
N CYS A 82 -3.65 0.95 -11.04
CA CYS A 82 -3.84 0.91 -12.49
C CYS A 82 -2.89 -0.09 -13.15
N CYS A 83 -3.00 -0.24 -14.48
CA CYS A 83 -1.99 -0.95 -15.27
C CYS A 83 -0.63 -0.26 -15.13
N PRO A 84 0.50 -0.99 -15.00
CA PRO A 84 1.83 -0.36 -14.84
C PRO A 84 2.16 0.66 -15.92
N GLY A 85 1.83 0.40 -17.19
CA GLY A 85 2.04 1.35 -18.29
C GLY A 85 1.22 2.64 -18.23
N LYS A 86 0.27 2.74 -17.30
CA LYS A 86 -0.57 3.92 -17.09
C LYS A 86 -0.21 4.71 -15.81
N ALA A 87 0.72 4.18 -15.02
CA ALA A 87 1.02 4.73 -13.69
C ALA A 87 1.58 6.16 -13.77
N LEU A 88 2.45 6.46 -14.73
CA LEU A 88 3.03 7.79 -14.87
C LEU A 88 1.95 8.84 -15.21
N ALA A 89 1.14 8.58 -16.24
CA ALA A 89 0.06 9.49 -16.64
C ALA A 89 -0.94 9.74 -15.50
N LEU A 90 -1.28 8.68 -14.74
CA LEU A 90 -2.16 8.80 -13.58
C LEU A 90 -1.51 9.63 -12.45
N THR A 91 -0.22 9.43 -12.21
CA THR A 91 0.52 10.20 -11.21
C THR A 91 0.59 11.68 -11.57
N GLU A 92 0.87 12.01 -12.83
CA GLU A 92 0.89 13.39 -13.32
C GLU A 92 -0.49 14.06 -13.19
N ALA A 93 -1.57 13.35 -13.56
CA ALA A 93 -2.93 13.83 -13.40
C ALA A 93 -3.28 14.08 -11.93
N LEU A 94 -2.90 13.18 -11.03
CA LEU A 94 -3.11 13.31 -9.60
C LEU A 94 -2.30 14.47 -8.99
N VAL A 95 -1.03 14.60 -9.34
CA VAL A 95 -0.18 15.71 -8.88
C VAL A 95 -0.73 17.05 -9.34
N LYS A 96 -1.21 17.14 -10.59
CA LYS A 96 -1.89 18.34 -11.08
C LYS A 96 -3.11 18.68 -10.21
N TYR A 97 -3.96 17.71 -9.92
CA TYR A 97 -5.13 17.90 -9.06
C TYR A 97 -4.75 18.35 -7.65
N ILE A 98 -3.73 17.72 -7.04
CA ILE A 98 -3.22 18.07 -5.70
C ILE A 98 -2.73 19.52 -5.67
N LYS A 99 -1.96 19.95 -6.68
CA LYS A 99 -1.44 21.32 -6.81
C LYS A 99 -2.57 22.35 -6.96
N GLU A 100 -3.57 22.04 -7.77
CA GLU A 100 -4.74 22.93 -7.91
C GLU A 100 -5.56 23.10 -6.62
N LYS A 101 -5.49 22.10 -5.72
CA LYS A 101 -6.13 22.17 -4.40
C LYS A 101 -5.21 22.75 -3.31
N GLY A 102 -3.93 23.04 -3.61
CA GLY A 102 -2.94 23.50 -2.63
C GLY A 102 -2.70 22.51 -1.50
N ALA A 103 -2.74 21.20 -1.81
CA ALA A 103 -2.71 20.13 -0.83
C ALA A 103 -1.36 19.38 -0.73
N GLU A 104 -0.33 19.83 -1.44
CA GLU A 104 0.95 19.11 -1.64
C GLU A 104 1.57 18.65 -0.32
N ALA A 105 1.64 19.52 0.66
CA ALA A 105 2.27 19.23 1.96
C ALA A 105 1.46 18.29 2.86
N LYS A 106 0.14 18.17 2.63
CA LYS A 106 -0.77 17.42 3.50
C LYS A 106 -1.31 16.15 2.86
N PHE A 107 -1.21 16.04 1.54
CA PHE A 107 -1.67 14.87 0.81
C PHE A 107 -0.96 13.61 1.30
N ARG A 108 -1.72 12.53 1.45
CA ARG A 108 -1.21 11.18 1.74
C ARG A 108 -1.88 10.19 0.80
N GLY A 109 -1.09 9.29 0.24
CA GLY A 109 -1.65 8.26 -0.64
C GLY A 109 -0.62 7.60 -1.53
N SER A 110 -1.10 6.88 -2.54
CA SER A 110 -0.24 6.18 -3.48
C SER A 110 -0.83 6.06 -4.87
N VAL A 111 0.07 5.94 -5.85
CA VAL A 111 -0.21 5.33 -7.15
C VAL A 111 0.67 4.08 -7.23
N ASP A 112 0.07 2.90 -7.11
CA ASP A 112 0.80 1.65 -6.92
C ASP A 112 1.42 1.16 -8.24
N PHE A 113 2.64 1.63 -8.58
CA PHE A 113 3.40 1.13 -9.71
C PHE A 113 4.01 -0.23 -9.37
N ASN A 114 3.49 -1.27 -10.01
CA ASN A 114 3.93 -2.66 -9.84
C ASN A 114 4.23 -3.30 -11.21
N PRO A 115 5.48 -3.24 -11.70
CA PRO A 115 5.86 -3.82 -13.00
C PRO A 115 5.86 -5.37 -12.99
N LEU A 116 5.92 -6.01 -11.82
CA LEU A 116 5.91 -7.47 -11.70
C LEU A 116 4.49 -8.07 -11.82
N ARG A 117 3.45 -7.26 -11.66
CA ARG A 117 2.07 -7.75 -11.71
C ARG A 117 1.70 -8.51 -12.99
N PRO A 118 2.10 -8.05 -14.20
CA PRO A 118 1.85 -8.81 -15.43
C PRO A 118 2.60 -10.14 -15.49
N ALA A 119 3.80 -10.22 -14.91
CA ALA A 119 4.57 -11.46 -14.82
C ALA A 119 3.84 -12.48 -13.93
N PHE A 120 3.46 -12.11 -12.73
CA PHE A 120 2.75 -13.01 -11.80
C PHE A 120 1.39 -13.44 -12.31
N ARG A 121 0.64 -12.56 -12.99
CA ARG A 121 -0.73 -12.88 -13.44
C ARG A 121 -0.80 -13.57 -14.78
N HIS A 122 0.15 -13.30 -15.66
CA HIS A 122 0.04 -13.67 -17.08
C HIS A 122 1.32 -14.32 -17.64
N GLY A 123 2.34 -14.56 -16.79
CA GLY A 123 3.63 -15.11 -17.22
C GLY A 123 4.38 -14.23 -18.21
N LYS A 124 4.15 -12.91 -18.20
CA LYS A 124 4.83 -11.98 -19.10
C LYS A 124 6.21 -11.65 -18.59
N ASP A 125 7.17 -11.52 -19.47
CA ASP A 125 8.50 -11.03 -19.14
C ASP A 125 8.44 -9.58 -18.62
N VAL A 126 9.33 -9.25 -17.72
CA VAL A 126 9.49 -7.90 -17.18
C VAL A 126 10.68 -7.25 -17.85
N ASP A 127 10.44 -6.15 -18.55
CA ASP A 127 11.50 -5.26 -19.00
C ASP A 127 11.97 -4.40 -17.81
N VAL A 128 13.06 -4.83 -17.18
CA VAL A 128 13.61 -4.17 -15.99
C VAL A 128 14.10 -2.76 -16.34
N ALA A 129 14.72 -2.56 -17.52
CA ALA A 129 15.23 -1.25 -17.92
C ALA A 129 14.08 -0.24 -18.10
N ALA A 130 13.02 -0.63 -18.80
CA ALA A 130 11.81 0.20 -18.93
C ALA A 130 11.12 0.45 -17.59
N ALA A 131 11.12 -0.52 -16.69
CA ALA A 131 10.57 -0.35 -15.34
C ALA A 131 11.36 0.66 -14.51
N VAL A 132 12.71 0.64 -14.59
CA VAL A 132 13.58 1.60 -13.92
C VAL A 132 13.36 3.01 -14.46
N GLU A 133 13.31 3.20 -15.77
CA GLU A 133 13.06 4.52 -16.36
C GLU A 133 11.68 5.07 -15.99
N THR A 134 10.67 4.23 -15.98
CA THR A 134 9.33 4.62 -15.51
C THR A 134 9.34 5.01 -14.02
N ALA A 135 10.02 4.23 -13.17
CA ALA A 135 10.13 4.50 -11.75
C ALA A 135 10.87 5.83 -11.47
N LYS A 136 11.95 6.14 -12.23
CA LYS A 136 12.64 7.43 -12.15
C LYS A 136 11.71 8.59 -12.49
N ALA A 137 10.95 8.46 -13.57
CA ALA A 137 9.97 9.48 -13.97
C ALA A 137 8.88 9.67 -12.90
N LEU A 138 8.41 8.58 -12.30
CA LEU A 138 7.42 8.62 -11.20
C LEU A 138 7.98 9.34 -9.96
N VAL A 139 9.20 9.01 -9.53
CA VAL A 139 9.85 9.66 -8.38
C VAL A 139 10.02 11.17 -8.64
N ALA A 140 10.44 11.54 -9.84
CA ALA A 140 10.57 12.94 -10.24
C ALA A 140 9.20 13.67 -10.26
N ALA A 141 8.16 13.04 -10.79
CA ALA A 141 6.82 13.63 -10.88
C ALA A 141 6.21 13.96 -9.51
N VAL A 142 6.61 13.24 -8.44
CA VAL A 142 6.07 13.44 -7.09
C VAL A 142 6.99 14.21 -6.15
N ALA A 143 8.04 14.85 -6.66
CA ALA A 143 9.03 15.56 -5.84
C ALA A 143 8.40 16.58 -4.88
N ASP A 144 7.40 17.34 -5.35
CA ASP A 144 6.69 18.37 -4.58
C ASP A 144 5.61 17.81 -3.63
N VAL A 145 5.32 16.50 -3.67
CA VAL A 145 4.25 15.87 -2.88
C VAL A 145 4.86 14.77 -1.99
N PRO A 146 5.41 15.13 -0.81
CA PRO A 146 6.18 14.19 0.03
C PRO A 146 5.36 12.99 0.53
N GLY A 147 4.05 13.13 0.68
CA GLY A 147 3.16 12.08 1.14
C GLY A 147 2.68 11.10 0.06
N LEU A 148 3.06 11.29 -1.22
CA LEU A 148 2.64 10.43 -2.32
C LEU A 148 3.68 9.34 -2.60
N ARG A 149 3.26 8.06 -2.47
CA ARG A 149 4.08 6.87 -2.75
C ARG A 149 3.80 6.38 -4.16
N VAL A 150 4.86 5.95 -4.86
CA VAL A 150 4.73 5.52 -6.27
C VAL A 150 5.43 4.20 -6.59
N LEU A 151 6.20 3.66 -5.65
CA LEU A 151 6.91 2.38 -5.81
C LEU A 151 6.22 1.34 -4.94
N ALA A 152 5.44 0.44 -5.56
CA ALA A 152 4.72 -0.58 -4.81
C ALA A 152 5.50 -1.89 -4.73
N VAL A 153 5.53 -2.45 -3.51
CA VAL A 153 5.84 -3.85 -3.23
C VAL A 153 4.52 -4.54 -2.88
N ASP A 154 3.94 -5.25 -3.84
CA ASP A 154 2.61 -5.87 -3.69
C ASP A 154 2.74 -7.36 -3.37
N SER A 155 3.20 -7.67 -2.16
CA SER A 155 3.37 -9.05 -1.71
C SER A 155 2.06 -9.70 -1.24
N ALA A 156 0.99 -8.93 -1.04
CA ALA A 156 -0.33 -9.47 -0.72
C ALA A 156 -0.81 -10.48 -1.77
N MET A 157 -0.45 -10.28 -3.05
CA MET A 157 -0.75 -11.23 -4.11
C MET A 157 -0.08 -12.61 -3.91
N LEU A 158 1.11 -12.65 -3.29
CA LEU A 158 1.79 -13.90 -2.95
C LEU A 158 1.10 -14.61 -1.78
N SER A 159 0.70 -13.87 -0.76
CA SER A 159 -0.11 -14.38 0.35
C SER A 159 -1.44 -14.96 -0.14
N ASP A 160 -2.15 -14.24 -1.01
CA ASP A 160 -3.39 -14.71 -1.65
C ASP A 160 -3.21 -15.94 -2.56
N SER A 161 -1.97 -16.18 -3.01
CA SER A 161 -1.59 -17.36 -3.79
C SER A 161 -1.09 -18.53 -2.94
N GLY A 162 -1.10 -18.40 -1.59
CA GLY A 162 -0.71 -19.43 -0.65
C GLY A 162 0.76 -19.40 -0.21
N ALA A 163 1.48 -18.31 -0.45
CA ALA A 163 2.80 -18.14 0.13
C ALA A 163 2.72 -18.14 1.65
N PHE A 164 3.60 -18.89 2.31
CA PHE A 164 3.66 -18.87 3.75
C PHE A 164 4.24 -17.55 4.27
N ILE A 165 3.96 -17.21 5.51
CA ILE A 165 4.26 -15.91 6.15
C ILE A 165 5.72 -15.47 5.95
N TYR A 166 6.69 -16.36 6.17
CA TYR A 166 8.10 -16.04 5.99
C TYR A 166 8.50 -15.95 4.51
N GLN A 167 7.81 -16.64 3.62
CA GLN A 167 8.04 -16.53 2.17
C GLN A 167 7.56 -15.18 1.66
N GLU A 168 6.33 -14.77 2.04
CA GLU A 168 5.84 -13.43 1.71
C GLU A 168 6.80 -12.36 2.23
N LEU A 169 7.24 -12.44 3.49
CA LEU A 169 8.18 -11.50 4.08
C LEU A 169 9.49 -11.45 3.30
N GLY A 170 10.08 -12.61 3.01
CA GLY A 170 11.35 -12.70 2.28
C GLY A 170 11.26 -12.05 0.89
N TYR A 171 10.22 -12.38 0.13
CA TYR A 171 10.00 -11.79 -1.19
C TYR A 171 9.69 -10.30 -1.13
N ALA A 172 8.90 -9.85 -0.16
CA ALA A 172 8.59 -8.43 0.01
C ALA A 172 9.86 -7.60 0.28
N ILE A 173 10.71 -8.08 1.17
CA ILE A 173 11.97 -7.41 1.51
C ILE A 173 12.95 -7.43 0.33
N ALA A 174 13.08 -8.57 -0.37
CA ALA A 174 13.90 -8.66 -1.56
C ALA A 174 13.44 -7.68 -2.66
N TRP A 175 12.14 -7.64 -2.92
CA TRP A 175 11.56 -6.72 -3.91
C TRP A 175 11.78 -5.25 -3.53
N GLY A 176 11.61 -4.91 -2.25
CA GLY A 176 11.94 -3.57 -1.77
C GLY A 176 13.43 -3.23 -1.95
N ALA A 177 14.34 -4.18 -1.65
CA ALA A 177 15.77 -4.02 -1.84
C ALA A 177 16.15 -3.85 -3.32
N ASP A 178 15.48 -4.57 -4.23
CA ASP A 178 15.67 -4.38 -5.68
C ASP A 178 15.33 -2.97 -6.12
N TRP A 179 14.22 -2.38 -5.63
CA TRP A 179 13.91 -0.96 -5.90
C TRP A 179 15.01 -0.03 -5.42
N LEU A 180 15.54 -0.24 -4.22
CA LEU A 180 16.64 0.58 -3.70
C LEU A 180 17.87 0.47 -4.59
N THR A 181 18.31 -0.76 -4.89
CA THR A 181 19.51 -1.01 -5.70
C THR A 181 19.36 -0.43 -7.10
N LEU A 182 18.31 -0.80 -7.82
CA LEU A 182 18.10 -0.40 -9.21
C LEU A 182 18.02 1.13 -9.38
N LEU A 183 17.37 1.82 -8.45
CA LEU A 183 17.18 3.26 -8.58
C LEU A 183 18.36 4.06 -8.06
N THR A 184 19.09 3.57 -7.04
CA THR A 184 20.35 4.21 -6.62
C THR A 184 21.46 4.00 -7.66
N ASP A 185 21.54 2.83 -8.28
CA ASP A 185 22.45 2.58 -9.40
C ASP A 185 22.12 3.47 -10.62
N ALA A 186 20.84 3.80 -10.79
CA ALA A 186 20.37 4.75 -11.80
C ALA A 186 20.53 6.23 -11.40
N GLY A 187 21.20 6.51 -10.26
CA GLY A 187 21.62 7.84 -9.81
C GLY A 187 20.65 8.60 -8.91
N LEU A 188 19.58 7.98 -8.42
CA LEU A 188 18.68 8.63 -7.44
C LEU A 188 19.25 8.54 -6.02
N ALA A 189 18.96 9.55 -5.19
CA ALA A 189 19.33 9.51 -3.77
C ALA A 189 18.49 8.49 -3.00
N ILE A 190 19.11 7.76 -2.07
CA ILE A 190 18.43 6.76 -1.25
C ILE A 190 17.23 7.34 -0.48
N ASP A 191 17.36 8.56 0.04
CA ASP A 191 16.30 9.25 0.78
C ASP A 191 15.06 9.49 -0.09
N GLU A 192 15.25 9.78 -1.38
CA GLU A 192 14.15 9.94 -2.34
C GLU A 192 13.50 8.58 -2.64
N VAL A 193 14.30 7.56 -2.95
CA VAL A 193 13.78 6.24 -3.33
C VAL A 193 13.04 5.59 -2.17
N ALA A 194 13.69 5.44 -1.01
CA ALA A 194 13.13 4.75 0.14
C ALA A 194 11.84 5.42 0.64
N SER A 195 11.80 6.77 0.58
CA SER A 195 10.59 7.51 0.94
C SER A 195 9.41 7.33 -0.02
N ARG A 196 9.60 6.72 -1.19
CA ARG A 196 8.54 6.48 -2.19
C ARG A 196 8.04 5.04 -2.24
N VAL A 197 8.68 4.14 -1.47
CA VAL A 197 8.25 2.74 -1.41
C VAL A 197 7.05 2.57 -0.46
N LYS A 198 6.08 1.76 -0.90
CA LYS A 198 4.93 1.30 -0.12
C LYS A 198 4.83 -0.21 -0.21
N PHE A 199 4.60 -0.85 0.92
CA PHE A 199 4.41 -2.29 1.01
C PHE A 199 2.93 -2.62 1.17
N ASN A 200 2.36 -3.37 0.23
CA ASN A 200 1.05 -3.98 0.33
C ASN A 200 1.26 -5.45 0.72
N MET A 201 0.88 -5.84 1.92
CA MET A 201 1.12 -7.17 2.48
C MET A 201 -0.18 -7.84 2.89
N GLY A 202 -0.24 -9.17 2.75
CA GLY A 202 -1.38 -9.96 3.21
C GLY A 202 -1.38 -10.17 4.72
N VAL A 203 -2.52 -10.59 5.27
CA VAL A 203 -2.65 -11.06 6.65
C VAL A 203 -3.37 -12.39 6.61
N SER A 204 -2.71 -13.45 7.03
CA SER A 204 -3.29 -14.81 7.06
C SER A 204 -3.85 -15.15 8.46
N SER A 205 -4.34 -16.38 8.59
CA SER A 205 -5.01 -16.85 9.81
C SER A 205 -4.11 -17.08 11.04
N ASN A 206 -2.78 -17.03 10.87
CA ASN A 206 -1.85 -17.30 11.97
C ASN A 206 -1.53 -16.03 12.77
N PHE A 207 -2.39 -15.71 13.73
CA PHE A 207 -2.42 -14.46 14.47
C PHE A 207 -1.06 -13.96 14.98
N PHE A 208 -0.32 -14.76 15.73
CA PHE A 208 0.95 -14.33 16.32
C PHE A 208 2.10 -14.27 15.32
N MET A 209 2.09 -15.15 14.33
CA MET A 209 3.08 -15.13 13.27
C MET A 209 2.91 -13.92 12.37
N GLU A 210 1.68 -13.55 12.04
CA GLU A 210 1.39 -12.34 11.27
C GLU A 210 1.80 -11.08 12.01
N LEU A 211 1.48 -10.97 13.30
CA LEU A 211 1.96 -9.88 14.14
C LEU A 211 3.49 -9.77 14.13
N SER A 212 4.17 -10.91 14.23
CA SER A 212 5.63 -11.00 14.21
C SER A 212 6.19 -10.63 12.83
N LYS A 213 5.54 -11.03 11.74
CA LYS A 213 5.91 -10.68 10.36
C LYS A 213 6.03 -9.17 10.16
N PHE A 214 5.01 -8.41 10.53
CA PHE A 214 5.03 -6.96 10.35
C PHE A 214 6.09 -6.26 11.21
N ARG A 215 6.34 -6.76 12.41
CA ARG A 215 7.42 -6.26 13.27
C ARG A 215 8.79 -6.55 12.68
N ALA A 216 9.00 -7.76 12.19
CA ALA A 216 10.24 -8.17 11.53
C ALA A 216 10.44 -7.38 10.21
N ALA A 217 9.37 -7.18 9.42
CA ALA A 217 9.43 -6.43 8.17
C ALA A 217 9.97 -5.01 8.39
N ARG A 218 9.45 -4.28 9.37
CA ARG A 218 9.91 -2.91 9.67
C ARG A 218 11.38 -2.87 10.08
N MET A 219 11.79 -3.83 10.93
CA MET A 219 13.18 -3.91 11.38
C MET A 219 14.13 -4.22 10.22
N LEU A 220 13.81 -5.23 9.42
CA LEU A 220 14.63 -5.65 8.29
C LEU A 220 14.74 -4.54 7.25
N TRP A 221 13.63 -3.92 6.90
CA TRP A 221 13.60 -2.79 5.98
C TRP A 221 14.47 -1.63 6.47
N ALA A 222 14.31 -1.24 7.72
CA ALA A 222 15.09 -0.15 8.31
C ALA A 222 16.61 -0.44 8.28
N GLN A 223 17.01 -1.67 8.60
CA GLN A 223 18.41 -2.09 8.56
C GLN A 223 18.96 -2.13 7.11
N ILE A 224 18.16 -2.52 6.13
CA ILE A 224 18.57 -2.50 4.72
C ILE A 224 18.78 -1.06 4.26
N VAL A 225 17.80 -0.17 4.48
CA VAL A 225 17.92 1.24 4.09
C VAL A 225 19.14 1.91 4.77
N GLU A 226 19.42 1.59 6.03
CA GLU A 226 20.59 2.12 6.75
C GLU A 226 21.92 1.79 6.05
N GLN A 227 22.03 0.63 5.37
CA GLN A 227 23.26 0.25 4.65
C GLN A 227 23.59 1.21 3.49
N TYR A 228 22.58 1.87 2.93
CA TYR A 228 22.76 2.87 1.89
C TYR A 228 23.19 4.24 2.43
N LYS A 229 23.31 4.39 3.78
CA LYS A 229 23.73 5.62 4.47
C LYS A 229 22.89 6.83 4.09
N PRO A 230 21.57 6.80 4.32
CA PRO A 230 20.70 7.93 4.03
C PRO A 230 21.07 9.15 4.87
N ALA A 231 20.72 10.35 4.41
CA ALA A 231 20.89 11.59 5.17
C ALA A 231 19.98 11.61 6.42
N SER A 232 18.81 10.98 6.33
CA SER A 232 17.86 10.82 7.46
C SER A 232 17.31 9.40 7.52
N LEU A 233 17.32 8.81 8.73
CA LEU A 233 16.68 7.53 8.98
C LEU A 233 15.13 7.59 8.93
N ASP A 234 14.54 8.75 8.75
CA ASP A 234 13.10 8.88 8.56
C ASP A 234 12.63 8.21 7.25
N CYS A 235 13.46 8.18 6.20
CA CYS A 235 13.16 7.47 4.95
C CYS A 235 13.13 5.94 5.13
N ALA A 236 13.75 5.41 6.20
CA ALA A 236 13.74 4.00 6.56
C ALA A 236 12.45 3.54 7.27
N LYS A 237 11.52 4.44 7.54
CA LYS A 237 10.19 4.11 8.06
C LYS A 237 9.38 3.40 7.00
N MET A 238 9.19 2.10 7.18
CA MET A 238 8.39 1.28 6.27
C MET A 238 6.92 1.71 6.32
N LEU A 239 6.34 2.04 5.17
CA LEU A 239 4.89 2.26 5.04
C LEU A 239 4.22 0.95 4.64
N VAL A 240 3.33 0.44 5.49
CA VAL A 240 2.68 -0.86 5.31
C VAL A 240 1.17 -0.71 5.22
N HIS A 241 0.61 -1.11 4.07
CA HIS A 241 -0.80 -1.41 3.92
C HIS A 241 -1.02 -2.91 4.09
N ALA A 242 -1.93 -3.31 4.97
CA ALA A 242 -2.29 -4.71 5.19
C ALA A 242 -3.68 -5.02 4.62
N SER A 243 -3.84 -6.17 3.98
CA SER A 243 -5.15 -6.68 3.56
C SER A 243 -5.37 -8.09 4.05
N THR A 244 -6.56 -8.37 4.58
CA THR A 244 -6.90 -9.72 5.05
C THR A 244 -6.91 -10.71 3.89
N SER A 245 -6.40 -11.91 4.13
CA SER A 245 -6.14 -12.91 3.10
C SER A 245 -7.43 -13.47 2.51
N ARG A 246 -7.46 -13.60 1.20
CA ARG A 246 -8.51 -14.33 0.47
C ARG A 246 -8.26 -15.84 0.43
N PHE A 247 -7.01 -16.27 0.62
CA PHE A 247 -6.63 -17.68 0.59
C PHE A 247 -7.29 -18.50 1.70
N ASN A 248 -7.56 -17.89 2.86
CA ASN A 248 -8.16 -18.55 4.02
C ASN A 248 -9.69 -18.58 4.00
N GLN A 249 -10.32 -17.88 3.07
CA GLN A 249 -11.78 -17.76 3.04
C GLN A 249 -12.43 -19.02 2.47
N THR A 250 -13.63 -19.35 2.95
CA THR A 250 -14.43 -20.47 2.51
C THR A 250 -15.74 -20.04 1.86
N ILE A 251 -16.24 -20.86 0.93
CA ILE A 251 -17.55 -20.67 0.32
C ILE A 251 -18.63 -21.53 1.01
N TYR A 252 -18.24 -22.53 1.80
CA TYR A 252 -19.18 -23.52 2.38
C TYR A 252 -19.98 -22.99 3.56
N ASP A 253 -19.34 -22.21 4.42
CA ASP A 253 -19.99 -21.44 5.48
C ASP A 253 -19.37 -20.05 5.49
N ALA A 254 -19.86 -19.21 4.59
CA ALA A 254 -19.25 -17.91 4.34
C ALA A 254 -19.29 -16.99 5.55
N HIS A 255 -20.29 -17.09 6.42
CA HIS A 255 -20.37 -16.26 7.63
C HIS A 255 -19.21 -16.50 8.61
N VAL A 256 -18.59 -17.68 8.60
CA VAL A 256 -17.37 -17.95 9.37
C VAL A 256 -16.20 -17.08 8.92
N ASN A 257 -16.22 -16.56 7.69
CA ASN A 257 -15.21 -15.62 7.23
C ASN A 257 -15.21 -14.31 8.02
N LEU A 258 -16.31 -13.91 8.67
CA LEU A 258 -16.35 -12.77 9.59
C LEU A 258 -15.35 -12.94 10.74
N LEU A 259 -15.31 -14.13 11.34
CA LEU A 259 -14.37 -14.44 12.43
C LEU A 259 -12.92 -14.45 11.93
N ARG A 260 -12.69 -14.97 10.72
CA ARG A 260 -11.35 -14.97 10.10
C ARG A 260 -10.88 -13.54 9.84
N SER A 261 -11.65 -12.75 9.10
CA SER A 261 -11.32 -11.36 8.78
C SER A 261 -11.15 -10.50 10.03
N GLN A 262 -11.95 -10.72 11.08
CA GLN A 262 -11.82 -10.03 12.37
C GLN A 262 -10.46 -10.32 13.03
N THR A 263 -10.06 -11.59 13.14
CA THR A 263 -8.80 -11.96 13.80
C THR A 263 -7.58 -11.55 12.99
N GLU A 264 -7.66 -11.61 11.67
CA GLU A 264 -6.64 -11.12 10.75
C GLU A 264 -6.46 -9.59 10.88
N THR A 265 -7.57 -8.84 10.84
CA THR A 265 -7.57 -7.38 11.05
C THR A 265 -6.99 -7.01 12.41
N MET A 266 -7.37 -7.71 13.48
CA MET A 266 -6.85 -7.49 14.84
C MET A 266 -5.34 -7.74 14.89
N SER A 267 -4.85 -8.80 14.24
CA SER A 267 -3.41 -9.11 14.16
C SER A 267 -2.63 -7.97 13.50
N ALA A 268 -3.11 -7.46 12.36
CA ALA A 268 -2.50 -6.33 11.64
C ALA A 268 -2.50 -5.04 12.48
N ALA A 269 -3.62 -4.72 13.13
CA ALA A 269 -3.76 -3.54 13.98
C ALA A 269 -2.79 -3.58 15.17
N LEU A 270 -2.71 -4.70 15.88
CA LEU A 270 -1.76 -4.90 16.98
C LEU A 270 -0.30 -4.92 16.52
N ALA A 271 -0.06 -5.32 15.28
CA ALA A 271 1.27 -5.24 14.67
C ALA A 271 1.70 -3.80 14.34
N GLY A 272 0.78 -2.84 14.31
CA GLY A 272 1.07 -1.43 14.08
C GLY A 272 1.25 -1.08 12.60
N VAL A 273 0.47 -1.68 11.69
CA VAL A 273 0.46 -1.32 10.26
C VAL A 273 -0.15 0.06 10.04
N ASP A 274 0.08 0.67 8.88
CA ASP A 274 -0.34 2.05 8.61
C ASP A 274 -1.79 2.13 8.13
N SER A 275 -2.23 1.17 7.32
CA SER A 275 -3.62 1.07 6.86
C SER A 275 -4.04 -0.39 6.70
N ILE A 276 -5.35 -0.64 6.81
CA ILE A 276 -5.91 -1.99 6.75
C ILE A 276 -7.14 -2.00 5.84
N THR A 277 -7.18 -2.95 4.91
CA THR A 277 -8.40 -3.37 4.21
C THR A 277 -8.87 -4.70 4.76
N THR A 278 -10.07 -4.72 5.32
CA THR A 278 -10.74 -5.96 5.75
C THR A 278 -11.59 -6.48 4.60
N THR A 279 -11.31 -7.69 4.14
CA THR A 279 -12.06 -8.32 3.06
C THR A 279 -13.46 -8.73 3.56
N PRO A 280 -14.54 -8.32 2.91
CA PRO A 280 -15.89 -8.76 3.24
C PRO A 280 -16.04 -10.28 3.18
N PHE A 281 -16.90 -10.83 4.05
CA PHE A 281 -17.03 -12.29 4.24
C PHE A 281 -17.53 -13.04 3.01
N ASP A 282 -18.20 -12.37 2.11
CA ASP A 282 -18.89 -12.94 0.96
C ASP A 282 -18.12 -12.79 -0.38
N VAL A 283 -16.98 -12.12 -0.37
CA VAL A 283 -16.08 -11.96 -1.55
C VAL A 283 -15.80 -13.27 -2.30
N PRO A 284 -15.69 -14.45 -1.64
CA PRO A 284 -15.42 -15.69 -2.34
C PRO A 284 -16.50 -16.13 -3.31
N TYR A 285 -17.75 -15.66 -3.18
CA TYR A 285 -18.87 -16.13 -3.98
C TYR A 285 -19.74 -15.03 -4.60
N LYS A 286 -19.63 -13.78 -4.18
CA LYS A 286 -20.38 -12.66 -4.79
C LYS A 286 -19.60 -11.34 -4.68
N THR A 287 -20.05 -10.35 -5.42
CA THR A 287 -19.60 -8.96 -5.21
C THR A 287 -20.21 -8.45 -3.90
N PRO A 288 -19.40 -7.89 -3.00
CA PRO A 288 -19.88 -7.29 -1.75
C PRO A 288 -20.94 -6.21 -1.99
N ASP A 289 -21.85 -6.09 -1.06
CA ASP A 289 -22.93 -5.10 -1.07
C ASP A 289 -23.04 -4.39 0.30
N THR A 290 -24.11 -3.62 0.50
CA THR A 290 -24.32 -2.87 1.74
C THR A 290 -24.55 -3.74 2.98
N PHE A 291 -24.81 -5.03 2.81
CA PHE A 291 -24.97 -5.99 3.89
C PHE A 291 -23.62 -6.56 4.38
N SER A 292 -22.66 -6.72 3.49
CA SER A 292 -21.35 -7.31 3.77
C SER A 292 -20.28 -6.26 4.06
#